data_f48331e44214faf26bba02b099b63ab0
#
_entry.id   f48331e44214faf26bba02b099b63ab0
#
_cell.length_a   1.000
_cell.length_b   1.000
_cell.length_c   1.000
_cell.angle_alpha   90.00
_cell.angle_beta   90.00
_cell.angle_gamma   90.00
#
_symmetry.space_group_name_H-M   'P 1'
#
loop_
_entity.id
_entity.type
_entity.pdbx_description
1 polymer ?
#
loop_
_entity_poly.entity_id
_entity_poly.type
_entity_poly.pdbx_seq_one_letter_code
_entity_poly.pdbx_strand_id
1 'polypeptide(L)'
;LIPEDDPALRRAREVERIQQSIIRRRQKKLALLGLRLAFFVGLPTLLAGWYFYTVAAPMYSTKSAFLIQQNSEQSSGGGGLMGMISGAGGSGLSDGSSVQSYLTSIEAMIRLDEDHDFIAHFSDPAIDPLARLKADASNEEAFKVFKKSVKIGYDPTEGLVNMEVIAASPDASVKFSNALIGYAEERVSNITQRLRDDQMKGAIESFEDAQIARNEALDRLVTLQQELSVIDSKTAVASIQQQIMSLEQEVDQMEKSLAIHMENARPNTSKVNALKTSIRINKDLIEAKRAELTQTTGGADSMASKNARMIVAEADYQTREMMVQAAVQSVEAARVAADQQARYLATSVAPVRPEDPSYPRKFENTLLSFLIFGGVYLIMSLTASILREQV
;
A
#
# COMPACT_ATOMS: atom_id res chain seq x y z
N LEU A 1 60.34 -89.07 -23.08
CA LEU A 1 60.30 -89.01 -21.62
C LEU A 1 61.01 -87.70 -21.19
N ILE A 2 60.27 -86.62 -20.92
CA ILE A 2 60.81 -85.37 -20.39
C ILE A 2 60.94 -85.61 -18.89
N PRO A 3 62.09 -85.38 -18.26
CA PRO A 3 62.24 -85.63 -16.82
C PRO A 3 61.40 -84.63 -16.05
N GLU A 4 60.64 -85.14 -15.13
CA GLU A 4 59.69 -84.46 -14.25
C GLU A 4 60.37 -83.47 -13.23
N ASP A 5 61.69 -83.42 -13.25
CA ASP A 5 62.54 -82.69 -12.30
C ASP A 5 63.31 -81.54 -12.87
N ASP A 6 62.81 -80.92 -13.97
CA ASP A 6 63.44 -79.69 -14.50
C ASP A 6 63.18 -78.49 -13.58
N PRO A 7 64.28 -77.89 -13.00
CA PRO A 7 64.15 -76.79 -12.05
C PRO A 7 63.47 -75.58 -12.68
N ALA A 8 63.49 -75.48 -14.02
CA ALA A 8 62.75 -74.41 -14.73
C ALA A 8 61.23 -74.59 -14.69
N LEU A 9 60.78 -75.83 -14.84
CA LEU A 9 59.37 -76.18 -14.75
C LEU A 9 58.81 -76.05 -13.32
N ARG A 10 59.63 -76.34 -12.30
CA ARG A 10 59.23 -76.13 -10.88
C ARG A 10 59.08 -74.67 -10.58
N ARG A 11 59.98 -73.79 -11.03
CA ARG A 11 59.89 -72.29 -10.92
C ARG A 11 58.68 -71.79 -11.68
N ALA A 12 58.39 -72.26 -12.86
CA ALA A 12 57.25 -71.83 -13.65
C ALA A 12 55.91 -72.17 -12.90
N ARG A 13 55.80 -73.40 -12.35
CA ARG A 13 54.65 -73.85 -11.57
C ARG A 13 54.53 -73.05 -10.23
N GLU A 14 55.60 -72.70 -9.57
CA GLU A 14 55.62 -71.85 -8.38
C GLU A 14 55.18 -70.42 -8.70
N VAL A 15 55.69 -69.83 -9.76
CA VAL A 15 55.23 -68.49 -10.21
C VAL A 15 53.76 -68.51 -10.56
N GLU A 16 53.27 -69.53 -11.25
CA GLU A 16 51.88 -69.66 -11.60
C GLU A 16 50.96 -69.79 -10.33
N ARG A 17 51.39 -70.62 -9.32
CA ARG A 17 50.69 -70.73 -8.03
C ARG A 17 50.70 -69.41 -7.27
N ILE A 18 51.81 -68.67 -7.28
CA ILE A 18 51.91 -67.37 -6.63
C ILE A 18 50.99 -66.32 -7.37
N GLN A 19 51.01 -66.35 -8.69
CA GLN A 19 50.12 -65.45 -9.49
C GLN A 19 48.62 -65.76 -9.21
N GLN A 20 48.26 -67.09 -9.21
CA GLN A 20 46.88 -67.46 -8.90
C GLN A 20 46.49 -67.11 -7.47
N SER A 21 47.43 -67.21 -6.52
CA SER A 21 47.17 -66.81 -5.13
C SER A 21 46.96 -65.32 -4.96
N ILE A 22 47.72 -64.51 -5.70
CA ILE A 22 47.60 -63.02 -5.76
C ILE A 22 46.28 -62.64 -6.41
N ILE A 23 45.94 -63.29 -7.54
CA ILE A 23 44.63 -63.03 -8.21
C ILE A 23 43.47 -63.38 -7.28
N ARG A 24 43.48 -64.55 -6.61
CA ARG A 24 42.44 -64.95 -5.66
C ARG A 24 42.35 -64.03 -4.46
N ARG A 25 43.48 -63.52 -3.93
CA ARG A 25 43.48 -62.52 -2.83
C ARG A 25 42.92 -61.19 -3.27
N ARG A 26 43.27 -60.72 -4.50
CA ARG A 26 42.69 -59.49 -5.10
C ARG A 26 41.21 -59.67 -5.35
N GLN A 27 40.75 -60.78 -5.88
CA GLN A 27 39.33 -61.08 -6.08
C GLN A 27 38.54 -61.08 -4.76
N LYS A 28 39.09 -61.73 -3.70
CA LYS A 28 38.47 -61.72 -2.36
C LYS A 28 38.41 -60.32 -1.77
N LYS A 29 39.43 -59.49 -1.91
CA LYS A 29 39.43 -58.11 -1.46
C LYS A 29 38.44 -57.27 -2.24
N LEU A 30 38.35 -57.41 -3.58
CA LEU A 30 37.35 -56.75 -4.42
C LEU A 30 35.92 -57.21 -4.07
N ALA A 31 35.70 -58.50 -3.88
CA ALA A 31 34.41 -59.04 -3.48
C ALA A 31 33.97 -58.52 -2.11
N LEU A 32 34.89 -58.43 -1.15
CA LEU A 32 34.61 -57.88 0.19
C LEU A 32 34.37 -56.36 0.17
N LEU A 33 35.07 -55.63 -0.71
CA LEU A 33 34.80 -54.23 -0.98
C LEU A 33 33.43 -54.04 -1.63
N GLY A 34 33.10 -54.83 -2.64
CA GLY A 34 31.80 -54.82 -3.29
C GLY A 34 30.66 -55.19 -2.31
N LEU A 35 30.87 -56.18 -1.44
CA LEU A 35 29.90 -56.55 -0.42
C LEU A 35 29.67 -55.42 0.62
N ARG A 36 30.73 -54.75 1.05
CA ARG A 36 30.62 -53.60 1.95
C ARG A 36 29.88 -52.43 1.27
N LEU A 37 30.19 -52.13 0.01
CA LEU A 37 29.52 -51.07 -0.75
C LEU A 37 28.05 -51.41 -0.98
N ALA A 38 27.74 -52.67 -1.33
CA ALA A 38 26.36 -53.16 -1.46
C ALA A 38 25.59 -53.05 -0.16
N PHE A 39 26.22 -53.35 0.99
CA PHE A 39 25.57 -53.26 2.29
C PHE A 39 25.39 -51.81 2.78
N PHE A 40 26.43 -50.98 2.72
CA PHE A 40 26.38 -49.63 3.29
C PHE A 40 25.78 -48.58 2.35
N VAL A 41 25.83 -48.79 1.03
CA VAL A 41 25.28 -47.87 0.03
C VAL A 41 24.06 -48.47 -0.68
N GLY A 42 24.20 -49.73 -1.18
CA GLY A 42 23.16 -50.37 -1.97
C GLY A 42 21.88 -50.63 -1.18
N LEU A 43 21.98 -51.24 0.01
CA LEU A 43 20.83 -51.57 0.81
C LEU A 43 20.02 -50.35 1.30
N PRO A 44 20.64 -49.27 1.87
CA PRO A 44 19.91 -48.08 2.23
C PRO A 44 19.28 -47.37 1.02
N THR A 45 19.99 -47.36 -0.13
CA THR A 45 19.46 -46.81 -1.37
C THR A 45 18.25 -47.57 -1.89
N LEU A 46 18.28 -48.90 -1.82
CA LEU A 46 17.15 -49.75 -2.19
C LEU A 46 15.94 -49.52 -1.27
N LEU A 47 16.17 -49.41 0.05
CA LEU A 47 15.12 -49.10 1.01
C LEU A 47 14.51 -47.70 0.74
N ALA A 48 15.34 -46.70 0.47
CA ALA A 48 14.86 -45.38 0.10
C ALA A 48 14.08 -45.40 -1.23
N GLY A 49 14.58 -46.12 -2.24
CA GLY A 49 13.87 -46.30 -3.50
C GLY A 49 12.52 -46.98 -3.30
N TRP A 50 12.49 -48.10 -2.55
CA TRP A 50 11.24 -48.78 -2.21
C TRP A 50 10.25 -47.85 -1.52
N TYR A 51 10.69 -47.03 -0.57
CA TYR A 51 9.85 -46.00 0.07
C TYR A 51 9.28 -45.02 -0.95
N PHE A 52 10.11 -44.40 -1.80
CA PHE A 52 9.65 -43.40 -2.77
C PHE A 52 8.76 -43.97 -3.87
N TYR A 53 8.88 -45.25 -4.22
CA TYR A 53 8.08 -45.87 -5.27
C TYR A 53 6.77 -46.48 -4.80
N THR A 54 6.70 -46.92 -3.52
CA THR A 54 5.55 -47.71 -3.01
C THR A 54 4.83 -47.09 -1.82
N VAL A 55 5.53 -46.40 -0.92
CA VAL A 55 4.97 -45.91 0.36
C VAL A 55 4.63 -44.45 0.29
N ALA A 56 5.49 -43.63 -0.32
CA ALA A 56 5.30 -42.19 -0.34
C ALA A 56 4.02 -41.78 -1.10
N ALA A 57 3.16 -41.00 -0.45
CA ALA A 57 1.91 -40.54 -1.01
C ALA A 57 2.17 -39.58 -2.20
N PRO A 58 1.39 -39.69 -3.29
CA PRO A 58 1.49 -38.77 -4.40
C PRO A 58 1.00 -37.40 -3.98
N MET A 59 1.80 -36.36 -4.27
CA MET A 59 1.45 -34.96 -4.01
C MET A 59 1.36 -34.20 -5.34
N TYR A 60 0.35 -33.37 -5.46
CA TYR A 60 0.02 -32.61 -6.66
C TYR A 60 0.35 -31.13 -6.46
N SER A 61 1.04 -30.55 -7.43
CA SER A 61 1.48 -29.16 -7.38
C SER A 61 0.72 -28.32 -8.38
N THR A 62 0.04 -27.30 -7.89
CA THR A 62 -0.60 -26.26 -8.71
C THR A 62 0.25 -25.01 -8.68
N LYS A 63 0.57 -24.49 -9.86
CA LYS A 63 1.32 -23.25 -10.03
C LYS A 63 0.40 -22.14 -10.48
N SER A 64 0.58 -20.96 -9.90
CA SER A 64 -0.12 -19.74 -10.28
C SER A 64 0.82 -18.54 -10.16
N ALA A 65 0.51 -17.48 -10.87
CA ALA A 65 1.25 -16.23 -10.79
C ALA A 65 0.29 -15.05 -10.89
N PHE A 66 0.53 -14.02 -10.09
CA PHE A 66 -0.24 -12.80 -10.10
C PHE A 66 0.68 -11.59 -9.90
N LEU A 67 0.20 -10.44 -10.31
CA LEU A 67 0.90 -9.17 -10.14
C LEU A 67 -0.02 -8.14 -9.51
N ILE A 68 0.56 -7.18 -8.80
CA ILE A 68 -0.17 -6.06 -8.22
C ILE A 68 0.05 -4.88 -9.15
N GLN A 69 -1.04 -4.42 -9.76
CA GLN A 69 -1.03 -3.25 -10.65
C GLN A 69 -1.61 -2.05 -9.92
N GLN A 70 -1.00 -0.90 -10.16
CA GLN A 70 -1.54 0.40 -9.79
C GLN A 70 -2.30 0.97 -10.99
N ASN A 71 -3.45 1.58 -10.73
CA ASN A 71 -4.22 2.27 -11.78
C ASN A 71 -3.54 3.58 -12.17
N SER A 72 -2.44 3.48 -12.91
CA SER A 72 -1.73 4.62 -13.47
C SER A 72 -2.23 4.92 -14.89
N GLU A 73 -3.53 5.14 -15.06
CA GLU A 73 -4.01 5.75 -16.27
C GLU A 73 -3.58 7.22 -16.30
N GLN A 74 -2.60 7.48 -17.15
CA GLN A 74 -2.30 8.80 -17.66
C GLN A 74 -1.45 9.75 -16.80
N SER A 75 -0.16 9.49 -16.69
CA SER A 75 0.78 10.61 -16.71
C SER A 75 1.54 10.67 -18.06
N SER A 76 0.83 10.65 -19.18
CA SER A 76 1.40 10.94 -20.51
C SER A 76 1.39 12.47 -20.78
N GLY A 77 1.83 13.25 -19.82
CA GLY A 77 1.92 14.70 -19.95
C GLY A 77 3.09 15.27 -19.15
N GLY A 78 4.29 15.28 -19.74
CA GLY A 78 5.32 16.27 -19.38
C GLY A 78 6.17 15.97 -18.14
N GLY A 79 6.71 14.78 -17.98
CA GLY A 79 7.73 14.52 -16.97
C GLY A 79 8.82 13.62 -17.52
N GLY A 80 9.89 14.22 -18.05
CA GLY A 80 11.05 13.51 -18.52
C GLY A 80 11.69 12.63 -17.47
N LEU A 81 12.72 11.89 -17.83
CA LEU A 81 13.60 10.94 -17.13
C LEU A 81 13.46 10.80 -15.59
N MET A 82 13.02 11.86 -14.90
CA MET A 82 12.79 11.92 -13.45
C MET A 82 11.52 11.16 -13.02
N GLY A 83 10.48 11.07 -13.88
CA GLY A 83 9.26 10.28 -13.63
C GLY A 83 9.49 8.79 -13.79
N MET A 84 10.42 8.36 -14.64
CA MET A 84 10.82 6.96 -14.78
C MET A 84 11.61 6.44 -13.59
N ILE A 85 12.39 7.29 -12.90
CA ILE A 85 13.19 6.88 -11.73
C ILE A 85 12.32 6.81 -10.45
N SER A 86 11.34 7.69 -10.32
CA SER A 86 10.44 7.70 -9.15
C SER A 86 9.23 6.75 -9.27
N GLY A 87 8.80 6.42 -10.49
CA GLY A 87 7.64 5.54 -10.72
C GLY A 87 7.97 4.05 -10.84
N ALA A 88 9.18 3.71 -11.27
CA ALA A 88 9.54 2.31 -11.56
C ALA A 88 10.16 1.54 -10.39
N GLY A 89 10.51 2.20 -9.29
CA GLY A 89 11.36 1.56 -8.27
C GLY A 89 10.80 1.47 -6.85
N GLY A 90 9.74 2.15 -6.48
CA GLY A 90 9.44 2.32 -5.06
C GLY A 90 8.19 1.65 -4.52
N SER A 91 7.06 1.70 -5.19
CA SER A 91 5.78 1.25 -4.61
C SER A 91 5.40 -0.18 -4.96
N GLY A 92 5.65 -0.64 -6.18
CA GLY A 92 5.33 -2.00 -6.61
C GLY A 92 6.18 -3.07 -5.93
N LEU A 93 7.46 -2.76 -5.64
CA LEU A 93 8.38 -3.65 -4.92
C LEU A 93 7.91 -3.90 -3.47
N SER A 94 7.37 -2.88 -2.80
CA SER A 94 6.90 -3.02 -1.42
C SER A 94 5.58 -3.80 -1.32
N ASP A 95 4.73 -3.71 -2.34
CA ASP A 95 3.41 -4.33 -2.31
C ASP A 95 3.47 -5.83 -2.57
N GLY A 96 4.22 -6.26 -3.58
CA GLY A 96 4.44 -7.68 -3.86
C GLY A 96 5.11 -8.40 -2.69
N SER A 97 6.12 -7.79 -2.07
CA SER A 97 6.78 -8.34 -0.89
C SER A 97 5.86 -8.35 0.35
N SER A 98 5.00 -7.36 0.51
CA SER A 98 4.03 -7.30 1.60
C SER A 98 2.98 -8.40 1.49
N VAL A 99 2.45 -8.63 0.28
CA VAL A 99 1.51 -9.72 0.01
C VAL A 99 2.19 -11.08 0.17
N GLN A 100 3.40 -11.26 -0.34
CA GLN A 100 4.20 -12.47 -0.11
C GLN A 100 4.37 -12.75 1.38
N SER A 101 4.74 -11.73 2.17
CA SER A 101 4.92 -11.86 3.62
C SER A 101 3.63 -12.29 4.32
N TYR A 102 2.50 -11.71 3.92
CA TYR A 102 1.19 -12.10 4.45
C TYR A 102 0.83 -13.53 4.09
N LEU A 103 0.92 -13.91 2.82
CA LEU A 103 0.56 -15.24 2.35
C LEU A 103 1.48 -16.36 2.90
N THR A 104 2.69 -16.02 3.32
CA THR A 104 3.61 -16.96 3.99
C THR A 104 3.51 -16.93 5.51
N SER A 105 2.57 -16.17 6.07
CA SER A 105 2.39 -16.01 7.51
C SER A 105 1.54 -17.14 8.11
N ILE A 106 1.61 -17.27 9.43
CA ILE A 106 0.74 -18.17 10.19
C ILE A 106 -0.73 -17.75 10.11
N GLU A 107 -1.01 -16.44 9.96
CA GLU A 107 -2.35 -15.89 9.81
C GLU A 107 -3.04 -16.45 8.55
N ALA A 108 -2.33 -16.45 7.42
CA ALA A 108 -2.84 -17.01 6.17
C ALA A 108 -3.10 -18.53 6.28
N MET A 109 -2.26 -19.26 7.02
CA MET A 109 -2.47 -20.68 7.28
C MET A 109 -3.70 -20.94 8.14
N ILE A 110 -3.88 -20.18 9.24
CA ILE A 110 -5.06 -20.32 10.11
C ILE A 110 -6.33 -20.05 9.31
N ARG A 111 -6.35 -18.99 8.53
CA ARG A 111 -7.48 -18.66 7.68
C ARG A 111 -7.76 -19.75 6.63
N LEU A 112 -6.72 -20.32 6.03
CA LEU A 112 -6.87 -21.41 5.08
C LEU A 112 -7.43 -22.67 5.74
N ASP A 113 -7.10 -22.90 7.01
CA ASP A 113 -7.66 -24.00 7.78
C ASP A 113 -9.14 -23.77 8.13
N GLU A 114 -9.49 -22.56 8.60
CA GLU A 114 -10.88 -22.17 8.92
C GLU A 114 -11.81 -22.24 7.70
N ASP A 115 -11.34 -21.78 6.53
CA ASP A 115 -12.17 -21.73 5.33
C ASP A 115 -12.17 -23.02 4.52
N HIS A 116 -11.09 -23.81 4.60
CA HIS A 116 -10.85 -24.94 3.68
C HIS A 116 -10.27 -26.20 4.30
N ASP A 117 -10.27 -26.32 5.63
CA ASP A 117 -9.86 -27.52 6.38
C ASP A 117 -8.43 -27.99 6.03
N PHE A 118 -7.47 -27.06 6.01
CA PHE A 118 -6.07 -27.38 5.65
C PHE A 118 -5.45 -28.42 6.56
N ILE A 119 -5.64 -28.33 7.88
CA ILE A 119 -5.10 -29.29 8.86
C ILE A 119 -5.75 -30.66 8.66
N ALA A 120 -7.06 -30.71 8.47
CA ALA A 120 -7.77 -31.98 8.24
C ALA A 120 -7.30 -32.65 6.95
N HIS A 121 -7.05 -31.89 5.87
CA HIS A 121 -6.54 -32.40 4.62
C HIS A 121 -5.17 -33.07 4.76
N PHE A 122 -4.22 -32.45 5.49
CA PHE A 122 -2.90 -33.01 5.71
C PHE A 122 -2.84 -34.04 6.84
N SER A 123 -3.91 -34.23 7.59
CA SER A 123 -4.08 -35.27 8.62
C SER A 123 -4.72 -36.57 8.09
N ASP A 124 -5.09 -36.61 6.81
CA ASP A 124 -5.75 -37.77 6.18
C ASP A 124 -4.86 -39.02 6.32
N PRO A 125 -5.43 -40.15 6.78
CA PRO A 125 -4.75 -41.46 6.85
C PRO A 125 -4.18 -41.95 5.51
N ALA A 126 -4.67 -41.47 4.38
CA ALA A 126 -4.16 -41.81 3.06
C ALA A 126 -2.76 -41.21 2.77
N ILE A 127 -2.33 -40.23 3.55
CA ILE A 127 -1.00 -39.65 3.48
C ILE A 127 -0.02 -40.51 4.27
N ASP A 128 1.19 -40.66 3.74
CA ASP A 128 2.22 -41.45 4.41
C ASP A 128 2.58 -40.90 5.80
N PRO A 129 2.95 -41.77 6.78
CA PRO A 129 3.17 -41.36 8.18
C PRO A 129 4.28 -40.31 8.38
N LEU A 130 5.22 -40.18 7.42
CA LEU A 130 6.33 -39.24 7.51
C LEU A 130 5.93 -37.84 7.04
N ALA A 131 4.97 -37.71 6.11
CA ALA A 131 4.46 -36.45 5.59
C ALA A 131 3.15 -35.99 6.26
N ARG A 132 2.44 -36.94 6.90
CA ARG A 132 1.13 -36.70 7.53
C ARG A 132 1.25 -35.87 8.79
N LEU A 133 0.36 -34.86 8.90
CA LEU A 133 0.16 -34.10 10.12
C LEU A 133 -0.66 -34.92 11.14
N LYS A 134 -0.39 -34.78 12.43
CA LYS A 134 -1.21 -35.35 13.46
C LYS A 134 -2.56 -34.65 13.55
N ALA A 135 -3.61 -35.38 13.88
CA ALA A 135 -4.96 -34.80 13.99
C ALA A 135 -5.09 -33.75 15.13
N ASP A 136 -4.24 -33.85 16.15
CA ASP A 136 -4.14 -32.95 17.29
C ASP A 136 -2.94 -31.98 17.19
N ALA A 137 -2.44 -31.77 15.98
CA ALA A 137 -1.27 -30.92 15.75
C ALA A 137 -1.55 -29.46 16.13
N SER A 138 -0.54 -28.84 16.75
CA SER A 138 -0.61 -27.41 17.04
C SER A 138 -0.53 -26.57 15.77
N ASN A 139 -0.96 -25.31 15.84
CA ASN A 139 -0.84 -24.37 14.72
C ASN A 139 0.61 -24.21 14.25
N GLU A 140 1.59 -24.31 15.16
CA GLU A 140 3.02 -24.25 14.83
C GLU A 140 3.49 -25.48 14.04
N GLU A 141 2.95 -26.65 14.34
CA GLU A 141 3.23 -27.87 13.57
C GLU A 141 2.57 -27.82 12.20
N ALA A 142 1.32 -27.38 12.13
CA ALA A 142 0.61 -27.14 10.88
C ALA A 142 1.32 -26.10 10.01
N PHE A 143 1.84 -25.04 10.62
CA PHE A 143 2.59 -24.01 9.91
C PHE A 143 3.90 -24.52 9.29
N LYS A 144 4.56 -25.50 9.90
CA LYS A 144 5.73 -26.15 9.29
C LYS A 144 5.35 -26.92 8.02
N VAL A 145 4.18 -27.57 8.02
CA VAL A 145 3.64 -28.24 6.83
C VAL A 145 3.23 -27.22 5.79
N PHE A 146 2.53 -26.15 6.19
CA PHE A 146 2.14 -25.06 5.31
C PHE A 146 3.33 -24.47 4.56
N LYS A 147 4.43 -24.15 5.23
CA LYS A 147 5.66 -23.63 4.61
C LYS A 147 6.30 -24.58 3.58
N LYS A 148 6.10 -25.90 3.74
CA LYS A 148 6.59 -26.89 2.78
C LYS A 148 5.64 -27.04 1.59
N SER A 149 4.35 -26.92 1.84
CA SER A 149 3.28 -27.13 0.86
C SER A 149 2.95 -25.87 0.05
N VAL A 150 3.13 -24.69 0.63
CA VAL A 150 2.88 -23.39 -0.03
C VAL A 150 4.21 -22.65 -0.18
N LYS A 151 4.65 -22.55 -1.42
CA LYS A 151 5.89 -21.84 -1.78
C LYS A 151 5.52 -20.58 -2.56
N ILE A 152 5.91 -19.44 -2.05
CA ILE A 152 5.61 -18.14 -2.65
C ILE A 152 6.91 -17.37 -2.82
N GLY A 153 7.16 -16.96 -4.05
CA GLY A 153 8.33 -16.15 -4.42
C GLY A 153 7.89 -14.88 -5.13
N TYR A 154 8.39 -13.73 -4.69
CA TYR A 154 8.23 -12.48 -5.40
C TYR A 154 9.44 -12.26 -6.31
N ASP A 155 9.19 -12.07 -7.61
CA ASP A 155 10.22 -11.68 -8.58
C ASP A 155 10.17 -10.15 -8.78
N PRO A 156 11.17 -9.42 -8.26
CA PRO A 156 11.19 -7.97 -8.39
C PRO A 156 11.46 -7.49 -9.83
N THR A 157 11.99 -8.34 -10.70
CA THR A 157 12.31 -7.98 -12.08
C THR A 157 11.06 -7.95 -12.94
N GLU A 158 10.16 -8.91 -12.73
CA GLU A 158 8.91 -9.04 -13.46
C GLU A 158 7.74 -8.43 -12.69
N GLY A 159 7.90 -8.14 -11.39
CA GLY A 159 6.83 -7.69 -10.50
C GLY A 159 5.80 -8.78 -10.18
N LEU A 160 6.12 -10.05 -10.48
CA LEU A 160 5.24 -11.19 -10.32
C LEU A 160 5.42 -11.85 -8.96
N VAL A 161 4.31 -12.24 -8.35
CA VAL A 161 4.26 -13.16 -7.23
C VAL A 161 3.97 -14.54 -7.78
N ASN A 162 4.97 -15.42 -7.75
CA ASN A 162 4.85 -16.82 -8.15
C ASN A 162 4.45 -17.65 -6.95
N MET A 163 3.43 -18.47 -7.08
CA MET A 163 2.93 -19.35 -6.03
C MET A 163 2.83 -20.78 -6.51
N GLU A 164 3.39 -21.71 -5.73
CA GLU A 164 3.26 -23.15 -5.91
C GLU A 164 2.57 -23.75 -4.67
N VAL A 165 1.41 -24.36 -4.86
CA VAL A 165 0.65 -25.00 -3.81
C VAL A 165 0.65 -26.50 -4.03
N ILE A 166 1.12 -27.25 -3.03
CA ILE A 166 1.25 -28.71 -3.04
C ILE A 166 0.22 -29.31 -2.08
N ALA A 167 -0.58 -30.25 -2.56
CA ALA A 167 -1.58 -30.94 -1.75
C ALA A 167 -1.65 -32.44 -2.11
N ALA A 168 -2.28 -33.24 -1.24
CA ALA A 168 -2.43 -34.68 -1.44
C ALA A 168 -3.45 -35.03 -2.54
N SER A 169 -4.27 -34.08 -2.98
CA SER A 169 -5.18 -34.27 -4.10
C SER A 169 -5.11 -33.11 -5.11
N PRO A 170 -5.37 -33.37 -6.40
CA PRO A 170 -5.38 -32.32 -7.43
C PRO A 170 -6.38 -31.20 -7.13
N ASP A 171 -7.57 -31.57 -6.65
CA ASP A 171 -8.65 -30.61 -6.40
C ASP A 171 -8.34 -29.73 -5.19
N ALA A 172 -7.72 -30.30 -4.13
CA ALA A 172 -7.29 -29.53 -2.97
C ALA A 172 -6.17 -28.53 -3.32
N SER A 173 -5.23 -28.90 -4.19
CA SER A 173 -4.16 -28.00 -4.60
C SER A 173 -4.69 -26.76 -5.34
N VAL A 174 -5.71 -26.92 -6.19
CA VAL A 174 -6.40 -25.81 -6.87
C VAL A 174 -7.25 -25.01 -5.89
N LYS A 175 -7.99 -25.68 -4.99
CA LYS A 175 -8.84 -25.05 -3.98
C LYS A 175 -8.03 -24.13 -3.08
N PHE A 176 -6.92 -24.63 -2.53
CA PHE A 176 -6.02 -23.85 -1.68
C PHE A 176 -5.34 -22.71 -2.45
N SER A 177 -4.95 -22.95 -3.71
CA SER A 177 -4.36 -21.89 -4.56
C SER A 177 -5.34 -20.77 -4.81
N ASN A 178 -6.59 -21.06 -5.17
CA ASN A 178 -7.63 -20.06 -5.37
C ASN A 178 -7.96 -19.29 -4.08
N ALA A 179 -8.03 -19.98 -2.95
CA ALA A 179 -8.25 -19.36 -1.65
C ALA A 179 -7.15 -18.35 -1.30
N LEU A 180 -5.88 -18.75 -1.47
CA LEU A 180 -4.73 -17.87 -1.21
C LEU A 180 -4.69 -16.67 -2.16
N ILE A 181 -5.08 -16.82 -3.43
CA ILE A 181 -5.24 -15.69 -4.36
C ILE A 181 -6.34 -14.75 -3.85
N GLY A 182 -7.49 -15.27 -3.43
CA GLY A 182 -8.58 -14.47 -2.86
C GLY A 182 -8.14 -13.70 -1.61
N TYR A 183 -7.34 -14.31 -0.74
CA TYR A 183 -6.78 -13.64 0.44
C TYR A 183 -5.80 -12.52 0.05
N ALA A 184 -5.01 -12.74 -1.01
CA ALA A 184 -4.14 -11.71 -1.56
C ALA A 184 -4.94 -10.53 -2.14
N GLU A 185 -6.02 -10.81 -2.89
CA GLU A 185 -6.92 -9.80 -3.44
C GLU A 185 -7.57 -8.96 -2.34
N GLU A 186 -8.09 -9.60 -1.33
CA GLU A 186 -8.69 -8.92 -0.17
C GLU A 186 -7.66 -8.07 0.56
N ARG A 187 -6.43 -8.58 0.75
CA ARG A 187 -5.35 -7.84 1.39
C ARG A 187 -4.98 -6.57 0.62
N VAL A 188 -4.84 -6.68 -0.70
CA VAL A 188 -4.56 -5.55 -1.59
C VAL A 188 -5.71 -4.55 -1.58
N SER A 189 -6.96 -5.02 -1.62
CA SER A 189 -8.15 -4.18 -1.53
C SER A 189 -8.22 -3.41 -0.21
N ASN A 190 -7.97 -4.08 0.92
CA ASN A 190 -7.97 -3.45 2.25
C ASN A 190 -6.86 -2.39 2.40
N ILE A 191 -5.67 -2.64 1.84
CA ILE A 191 -4.58 -1.65 1.81
C ILE A 191 -4.99 -0.44 0.97
N THR A 192 -5.55 -0.67 -0.20
CA THR A 192 -6.04 0.38 -1.10
C THR A 192 -7.11 1.24 -0.45
N GLN A 193 -8.09 0.60 0.22
CA GLN A 193 -9.18 1.33 0.89
C GLN A 193 -8.64 2.21 2.03
N ARG A 194 -7.76 1.67 2.88
CA ARG A 194 -7.14 2.47 3.95
C ARG A 194 -6.36 3.65 3.40
N LEU A 195 -5.57 3.43 2.36
CA LEU A 195 -4.79 4.50 1.72
C LEU A 195 -5.71 5.59 1.15
N ARG A 196 -6.81 5.21 0.53
CA ARG A 196 -7.85 6.12 0.02
C ARG A 196 -8.51 6.91 1.14
N ASP A 197 -8.90 6.24 2.23
CA ASP A 197 -9.54 6.87 3.39
C ASP A 197 -8.58 7.87 4.05
N ASP A 198 -7.31 7.50 4.23
CA ASP A 198 -6.30 8.38 4.82
C ASP A 198 -6.03 9.62 3.95
N GLN A 199 -5.98 9.47 2.62
CA GLN A 199 -5.78 10.61 1.70
C GLN A 199 -6.97 11.56 1.66
N MET A 200 -8.19 11.03 1.73
CA MET A 200 -9.41 11.84 1.69
C MET A 200 -9.71 12.51 3.02
N LYS A 201 -9.31 11.89 4.14
CA LYS A 201 -9.67 12.34 5.49
C LYS A 201 -9.30 13.81 5.73
N GLY A 202 -8.06 14.21 5.45
CA GLY A 202 -7.60 15.59 5.66
C GLY A 202 -8.35 16.62 4.79
N ALA A 203 -8.73 16.26 3.57
CA ALA A 203 -9.49 17.12 2.67
C ALA A 203 -10.95 17.26 3.14
N ILE A 204 -11.56 16.17 3.62
CA ILE A 204 -12.92 16.17 4.17
C ILE A 204 -12.99 16.99 5.45
N GLU A 205 -12.05 16.79 6.39
CA GLU A 205 -11.94 17.58 7.62
C GLU A 205 -11.80 19.08 7.31
N SER A 206 -10.92 19.45 6.36
CA SER A 206 -10.77 20.84 5.93
C SER A 206 -12.05 21.42 5.31
N PHE A 207 -12.82 20.61 4.59
CA PHE A 207 -14.11 21.03 4.03
C PHE A 207 -15.17 21.24 5.14
N GLU A 208 -15.24 20.35 6.11
CA GLU A 208 -16.15 20.47 7.25
C GLU A 208 -15.82 21.73 8.08
N ASP A 209 -14.53 21.96 8.37
CA ASP A 209 -14.08 23.15 9.09
C ASP A 209 -14.40 24.45 8.32
N ALA A 210 -14.19 24.44 7.01
CA ALA A 210 -14.56 25.59 6.17
C ALA A 210 -16.06 25.86 6.17
N GLN A 211 -16.91 24.82 6.15
CA GLN A 211 -18.37 24.96 6.25
C GLN A 211 -18.80 25.54 7.60
N ILE A 212 -18.22 25.03 8.69
CA ILE A 212 -18.50 25.55 10.04
C ILE A 212 -18.12 27.02 10.12
N ALA A 213 -16.91 27.37 9.70
CA ALA A 213 -16.43 28.76 9.73
C ALA A 213 -17.29 29.70 8.86
N ARG A 214 -17.78 29.24 7.69
CA ARG A 214 -18.70 29.99 6.84
C ARG A 214 -20.05 30.20 7.52
N ASN A 215 -20.60 29.16 8.15
CA ASN A 215 -21.88 29.25 8.86
C ASN A 215 -21.79 30.21 10.06
N GLU A 216 -20.71 30.20 10.81
CA GLU A 216 -20.45 31.14 11.89
C GLU A 216 -20.31 32.59 11.39
N ALA A 217 -19.64 32.79 10.22
CA ALA A 217 -19.54 34.11 9.62
C ALA A 217 -20.90 34.62 9.13
N LEU A 218 -21.73 33.73 8.57
CA LEU A 218 -23.11 34.07 8.17
C LEU A 218 -23.97 34.44 9.37
N ASP A 219 -23.88 33.66 10.46
CA ASP A 219 -24.64 33.93 11.70
C ASP A 219 -24.24 35.28 12.32
N ARG A 220 -22.93 35.57 12.36
CA ARG A 220 -22.43 36.92 12.77
C ARG A 220 -22.96 38.03 11.89
N LEU A 221 -22.97 37.83 10.57
CA LEU A 221 -23.49 38.81 9.63
C LEU A 221 -25.00 39.08 9.86
N VAL A 222 -25.79 38.01 9.97
CA VAL A 222 -27.24 38.07 10.22
C VAL A 222 -27.53 38.76 11.56
N THR A 223 -26.83 38.37 12.62
CA THR A 223 -26.97 38.96 13.96
C THR A 223 -26.65 40.46 13.89
N LEU A 224 -25.56 40.83 13.23
CA LEU A 224 -25.19 42.23 13.08
C LEU A 224 -26.22 43.03 12.27
N GLN A 225 -26.82 42.46 11.22
CA GLN A 225 -27.92 43.07 10.48
C GLN A 225 -29.16 43.32 11.37
N GLN A 226 -29.50 42.36 12.23
CA GLN A 226 -30.63 42.49 13.16
C GLN A 226 -30.37 43.55 14.25
N GLU A 227 -29.16 43.50 14.87
CA GLU A 227 -28.78 44.47 15.93
C GLU A 227 -28.76 45.90 15.43
N LEU A 228 -28.27 46.10 14.22
CA LEU A 228 -28.18 47.43 13.67
C LEU A 228 -29.49 47.97 13.11
N SER A 229 -30.53 47.12 13.03
CA SER A 229 -31.84 47.46 12.44
C SER A 229 -31.75 48.10 11.05
N VAL A 230 -30.72 47.83 10.31
CA VAL A 230 -30.42 48.41 9.00
C VAL A 230 -30.22 47.31 7.99
N ILE A 231 -31.19 47.13 7.11
CA ILE A 231 -31.16 46.13 6.04
C ILE A 231 -30.09 46.48 4.99
N ASP A 232 -29.81 47.78 4.83
CA ASP A 232 -28.79 48.31 3.89
C ASP A 232 -28.12 49.58 4.42
N SER A 233 -27.07 49.36 5.25
CA SER A 233 -26.29 50.48 5.81
C SER A 233 -25.50 51.25 4.74
N LYS A 234 -25.13 50.62 3.61
CA LYS A 234 -24.41 51.27 2.49
C LYS A 234 -25.31 52.30 1.82
N THR A 235 -26.57 51.94 1.54
CA THR A 235 -27.55 52.84 0.92
C THR A 235 -27.90 54.01 1.85
N ALA A 236 -28.02 53.74 3.17
CA ALA A 236 -28.27 54.80 4.15
C ALA A 236 -27.12 55.81 4.23
N VAL A 237 -25.88 55.33 4.34
CA VAL A 237 -24.67 56.21 4.33
C VAL A 237 -24.56 56.99 3.03
N ALA A 238 -24.74 56.34 1.87
CA ALA A 238 -24.71 56.99 0.57
C ALA A 238 -25.79 58.09 0.42
N SER A 239 -27.00 57.81 0.94
CA SER A 239 -28.09 58.81 0.95
C SER A 239 -27.75 60.01 1.78
N ILE A 240 -27.20 59.84 3.01
CA ILE A 240 -26.78 60.99 3.85
C ILE A 240 -25.63 61.75 3.18
N GLN A 241 -24.65 61.08 2.56
CA GLN A 241 -23.57 61.75 1.81
C GLN A 241 -24.10 62.54 0.63
N GLN A 242 -25.10 62.04 -0.10
CA GLN A 242 -25.73 62.74 -1.19
C GLN A 242 -26.49 64.01 -0.70
N GLN A 243 -27.17 63.88 0.45
CA GLN A 243 -27.83 65.05 1.09
C GLN A 243 -26.79 66.13 1.47
N ILE A 244 -25.65 65.70 2.07
CA ILE A 244 -24.56 66.64 2.40
C ILE A 244 -24.07 67.37 1.14
N MET A 245 -23.76 66.66 0.06
CA MET A 245 -23.30 67.19 -1.19
C MET A 245 -24.31 68.20 -1.79
N SER A 246 -25.61 67.90 -1.75
CA SER A 246 -26.64 68.79 -2.24
C SER A 246 -26.72 70.06 -1.41
N LEU A 247 -26.63 70.03 -0.08
CA LEU A 247 -26.59 71.14 0.83
C LEU A 247 -25.33 71.97 0.65
N GLU A 248 -24.17 71.38 0.42
CA GLU A 248 -22.91 72.06 0.11
C GLU A 248 -23.01 72.86 -1.21
N GLN A 249 -23.61 72.27 -2.25
CA GLN A 249 -23.86 72.92 -3.52
C GLN A 249 -24.82 74.17 -3.33
N GLU A 250 -25.83 74.00 -2.51
CA GLU A 250 -26.79 75.09 -2.19
C GLU A 250 -26.08 76.21 -1.41
N VAL A 251 -25.24 75.85 -0.42
CA VAL A 251 -24.40 76.86 0.30
C VAL A 251 -23.50 77.62 -0.66
N ASP A 252 -22.81 76.91 -1.56
CA ASP A 252 -21.93 77.53 -2.58
C ASP A 252 -22.69 78.56 -3.48
N GLN A 253 -23.91 78.17 -3.90
CA GLN A 253 -24.76 79.07 -4.70
C GLN A 253 -25.19 80.31 -3.89
N MET A 254 -25.56 80.10 -2.61
CA MET A 254 -25.93 81.22 -1.73
C MET A 254 -24.73 82.16 -1.43
N GLU A 255 -23.54 81.60 -1.24
CA GLU A 255 -22.29 82.33 -1.03
C GLU A 255 -21.92 83.19 -2.26
N LYS A 256 -22.04 82.59 -3.47
CA LYS A 256 -21.87 83.36 -4.73
C LYS A 256 -22.89 84.47 -4.84
N SER A 257 -24.16 84.23 -4.53
CA SER A 257 -25.21 85.23 -4.53
C SER A 257 -24.95 86.32 -3.49
N LEU A 258 -24.48 85.91 -2.30
CA LEU A 258 -24.11 86.88 -1.25
C LEU A 258 -22.97 87.84 -1.71
N ALA A 259 -21.91 87.21 -2.32
CA ALA A 259 -20.79 88.02 -2.85
C ALA A 259 -21.27 89.06 -3.87
N ILE A 260 -22.10 88.64 -4.83
CA ILE A 260 -22.67 89.54 -5.85
C ILE A 260 -23.49 90.70 -5.19
N HIS A 261 -24.31 90.40 -4.16
CA HIS A 261 -25.10 91.38 -3.48
C HIS A 261 -24.27 92.34 -2.59
N MET A 262 -23.14 91.91 -2.09
CA MET A 262 -22.22 92.68 -1.26
C MET A 262 -21.33 93.60 -2.11
N GLU A 263 -21.01 93.22 -3.37
CA GLU A 263 -20.20 93.99 -4.32
C GLU A 263 -20.96 95.20 -4.93
N ASN A 264 -22.25 95.26 -4.74
CA ASN A 264 -23.10 96.30 -5.24
C ASN A 264 -22.87 97.64 -4.47
N ALA A 265 -22.77 98.79 -5.14
CA ALA A 265 -22.52 100.10 -4.55
C ALA A 265 -23.54 100.49 -3.47
N ARG A 266 -24.75 99.95 -3.45
CA ARG A 266 -25.79 100.09 -2.40
C ARG A 266 -26.37 98.69 -2.07
N PRO A 267 -25.75 97.91 -1.20
CA PRO A 267 -26.23 96.60 -0.84
C PRO A 267 -27.61 96.62 -0.19
N ASN A 268 -28.51 95.74 -0.61
CA ASN A 268 -29.78 95.53 0.08
C ASN A 268 -29.54 94.74 1.36
N THR A 269 -29.46 95.38 2.52
CA THR A 269 -29.16 94.85 3.84
C THR A 269 -30.11 93.71 4.26
N SER A 270 -31.40 93.84 3.90
CA SER A 270 -32.36 92.74 4.20
C SER A 270 -32.05 91.44 3.46
N LYS A 271 -31.68 91.52 2.14
CA LYS A 271 -31.32 90.35 1.35
C LYS A 271 -29.97 89.78 1.79
N VAL A 272 -29.00 90.64 2.08
CA VAL A 272 -27.72 90.15 2.62
C VAL A 272 -27.86 89.47 3.94
N ASN A 273 -28.66 89.93 4.88
CA ASN A 273 -28.91 89.28 6.16
C ASN A 273 -29.69 87.97 6.00
N ALA A 274 -30.67 87.94 5.10
CA ALA A 274 -31.41 86.72 4.81
C ALA A 274 -30.50 85.59 4.27
N LEU A 275 -29.62 85.97 3.28
CA LEU A 275 -28.64 84.97 2.73
C LEU A 275 -27.63 84.51 3.76
N LYS A 276 -27.09 85.38 4.60
CA LYS A 276 -26.21 84.99 5.72
C LYS A 276 -26.88 84.05 6.69
N THR A 277 -28.15 84.27 7.01
CA THR A 277 -28.92 83.43 7.89
C THR A 277 -29.16 82.06 7.25
N SER A 278 -29.54 81.99 5.96
CA SER A 278 -29.72 80.73 5.23
C SER A 278 -28.41 79.92 5.11
N ILE A 279 -27.30 80.59 4.79
CA ILE A 279 -25.98 79.98 4.74
C ILE A 279 -25.64 79.35 6.10
N ARG A 280 -25.88 80.08 7.20
CA ARG A 280 -25.60 79.56 8.54
C ARG A 280 -26.47 78.33 8.83
N ILE A 281 -27.78 78.42 8.57
CA ILE A 281 -28.70 77.30 8.78
C ILE A 281 -28.28 76.06 7.99
N ASN A 282 -27.93 76.20 6.69
CA ASN A 282 -27.51 75.10 5.89
C ASN A 282 -26.15 74.48 6.35
N LYS A 283 -25.21 75.35 6.78
CA LYS A 283 -23.95 74.90 7.38
C LYS A 283 -24.18 74.13 8.67
N ASP A 284 -25.07 74.62 9.57
CA ASP A 284 -25.44 73.90 10.80
C ASP A 284 -26.10 72.56 10.47
N LEU A 285 -26.91 72.45 9.39
CA LEU A 285 -27.54 71.20 8.96
C LEU A 285 -26.52 70.27 8.36
N ILE A 286 -25.54 70.76 7.60
CA ILE A 286 -24.42 69.92 7.11
C ILE A 286 -23.63 69.34 8.28
N GLU A 287 -23.31 70.16 9.28
CA GLU A 287 -22.64 69.65 10.50
C GLU A 287 -23.47 68.65 11.24
N ALA A 288 -24.76 68.82 11.39
CA ALA A 288 -25.66 67.85 12.00
C ALA A 288 -25.67 66.52 11.22
N LYS A 289 -25.73 66.61 9.85
CA LYS A 289 -25.66 65.41 9.00
C LYS A 289 -24.31 64.70 9.06
N ARG A 290 -23.23 65.45 9.14
CA ARG A 290 -21.89 64.84 9.37
C ARG A 290 -21.75 64.23 10.74
N ALA A 291 -22.34 64.87 11.77
CA ALA A 291 -22.42 64.32 13.10
C ALA A 291 -23.22 63.01 13.15
N GLU A 292 -24.33 62.92 12.40
CA GLU A 292 -25.13 61.70 12.27
C GLU A 292 -24.30 60.53 11.73
N LEU A 293 -23.34 60.77 10.80
CA LEU A 293 -22.40 59.77 10.28
C LEU A 293 -21.29 59.40 11.26
N THR A 294 -20.80 60.36 12.08
CA THR A 294 -19.54 60.18 12.84
C THR A 294 -19.69 60.18 14.35
N GLN A 295 -20.73 60.82 14.90
CA GLN A 295 -20.89 60.93 16.35
C GLN A 295 -21.65 59.74 16.95
N THR A 296 -21.17 59.31 18.08
CA THR A 296 -21.82 58.33 18.96
C THR A 296 -22.82 59.11 19.86
N THR A 297 -24.10 58.99 19.62
CA THR A 297 -25.13 59.65 20.45
C THR A 297 -25.65 58.67 21.49
N GLY A 298 -25.44 58.94 22.78
CA GLY A 298 -25.98 58.13 23.88
C GLY A 298 -25.48 56.70 24.01
N GLY A 299 -24.19 56.43 23.59
CA GLY A 299 -23.62 55.09 23.66
C GLY A 299 -23.91 54.19 22.46
N ALA A 300 -24.63 54.71 21.44
CA ALA A 300 -24.88 54.00 20.20
C ALA A 300 -23.73 54.30 19.18
N ASP A 301 -23.27 53.29 18.48
CA ASP A 301 -22.24 53.40 17.42
C ASP A 301 -22.69 54.38 16.32
N SER A 302 -21.72 55.18 15.79
CA SER A 302 -21.97 56.04 14.63
C SER A 302 -22.38 55.22 13.40
N MET A 303 -23.11 55.85 12.47
CA MET A 303 -23.52 55.22 11.20
C MET A 303 -22.30 54.73 10.39
N ALA A 304 -21.20 55.51 10.43
CA ALA A 304 -19.94 55.09 9.79
C ALA A 304 -19.34 53.84 10.43
N SER A 305 -19.36 53.74 11.78
CA SER A 305 -18.90 52.56 12.50
C SER A 305 -19.78 51.32 12.19
N LYS A 306 -21.09 51.51 12.19
CA LYS A 306 -22.05 50.44 11.81
C LYS A 306 -21.82 49.93 10.41
N ASN A 307 -21.65 50.83 9.44
CA ASN A 307 -21.35 50.46 8.05
C ASN A 307 -20.00 49.77 7.91
N ALA A 308 -18.97 50.21 8.62
CA ALA A 308 -17.65 49.58 8.62
C ALA A 308 -17.74 48.12 9.16
N ARG A 309 -18.46 47.91 10.25
CA ARG A 309 -18.68 46.57 10.81
C ARG A 309 -19.42 45.65 9.83
N MET A 310 -20.45 46.18 9.14
CA MET A 310 -21.17 45.41 8.11
C MET A 310 -20.27 45.01 6.95
N ILE A 311 -19.45 45.94 6.43
CA ILE A 311 -18.51 45.66 5.34
C ILE A 311 -17.51 44.58 5.74
N VAL A 312 -16.98 44.66 6.96
CA VAL A 312 -16.03 43.63 7.49
C VAL A 312 -16.72 42.29 7.62
N ALA A 313 -17.93 42.22 8.20
CA ALA A 313 -18.67 40.97 8.35
C ALA A 313 -19.06 40.35 7.00
N GLU A 314 -19.45 41.17 6.03
CA GLU A 314 -19.76 40.72 4.67
C GLU A 314 -18.49 40.20 3.96
N ALA A 315 -17.36 40.90 4.09
CA ALA A 315 -16.10 40.46 3.54
C ALA A 315 -15.57 39.14 4.18
N ASP A 316 -15.76 39.00 5.51
CA ASP A 316 -15.43 37.73 6.21
C ASP A 316 -16.30 36.58 5.67
N TYR A 317 -17.62 36.77 5.56
CA TYR A 317 -18.51 35.76 4.98
C TYR A 317 -18.10 35.41 3.52
N GLN A 318 -17.84 36.38 2.67
CA GLN A 318 -17.42 36.15 1.29
C GLN A 318 -16.08 35.38 1.22
N THR A 319 -15.14 35.72 2.11
CA THR A 319 -13.86 35.01 2.21
C THR A 319 -14.05 33.58 2.62
N ARG A 320 -14.93 33.30 3.62
CA ARG A 320 -15.25 31.92 4.06
C ARG A 320 -15.97 31.14 2.97
N GLU A 321 -16.86 31.77 2.20
CA GLU A 321 -17.51 31.14 1.05
C GLU A 321 -16.48 30.71 -0.02
N MET A 322 -15.49 31.57 -0.34
CA MET A 322 -14.40 31.18 -1.24
C MET A 322 -13.54 30.02 -0.66
N MET A 323 -13.33 29.99 0.66
CA MET A 323 -12.63 28.88 1.31
C MET A 323 -13.39 27.57 1.18
N VAL A 324 -14.72 27.56 1.32
CA VAL A 324 -15.56 26.38 1.08
C VAL A 324 -15.41 25.88 -0.36
N GLN A 325 -15.46 26.79 -1.35
CA GLN A 325 -15.26 26.41 -2.75
C GLN A 325 -13.88 25.81 -3.01
N ALA A 326 -12.82 26.37 -2.41
CA ALA A 326 -11.47 25.84 -2.50
C ALA A 326 -11.36 24.46 -1.81
N ALA A 327 -12.02 24.28 -0.67
CA ALA A 327 -12.05 23.00 0.03
C ALA A 327 -12.79 21.91 -0.76
N VAL A 328 -13.89 22.23 -1.46
CA VAL A 328 -14.57 21.32 -2.39
C VAL A 328 -13.60 20.85 -3.50
N GLN A 329 -12.86 21.78 -4.10
CA GLN A 329 -11.85 21.44 -5.12
C GLN A 329 -10.74 20.57 -4.55
N SER A 330 -10.33 20.80 -3.30
CA SER A 330 -9.35 19.97 -2.61
C SER A 330 -9.86 18.55 -2.38
N VAL A 331 -11.13 18.36 -1.99
CA VAL A 331 -11.76 17.04 -1.85
C VAL A 331 -11.78 16.30 -3.18
N GLU A 332 -12.19 16.96 -4.27
CA GLU A 332 -12.18 16.34 -5.60
C GLU A 332 -10.76 15.99 -6.07
N ALA A 333 -9.78 16.85 -5.82
CA ALA A 333 -8.39 16.56 -6.12
C ALA A 333 -7.85 15.38 -5.30
N ALA A 334 -8.18 15.30 -4.01
CA ALA A 334 -7.82 14.18 -3.14
C ALA A 334 -8.48 12.87 -3.60
N ARG A 335 -9.75 12.92 -4.05
CA ARG A 335 -10.47 11.78 -4.62
C ARG A 335 -9.79 11.26 -5.88
N VAL A 336 -9.47 12.13 -6.82
CA VAL A 336 -8.77 11.76 -8.06
C VAL A 336 -7.40 11.15 -7.75
N ALA A 337 -6.64 11.75 -6.82
CA ALA A 337 -5.35 11.22 -6.39
C ALA A 337 -5.49 9.84 -5.73
N ALA A 338 -6.50 9.64 -4.90
CA ALA A 338 -6.80 8.36 -4.25
C ALA A 338 -7.19 7.27 -5.28
N ASP A 339 -7.99 7.62 -6.29
CA ASP A 339 -8.37 6.69 -7.36
C ASP A 339 -7.18 6.31 -8.26
N GLN A 340 -6.25 7.23 -8.51
CA GLN A 340 -5.01 6.94 -9.25
C GLN A 340 -4.06 6.00 -8.49
N GLN A 341 -4.09 6.01 -7.16
CA GLN A 341 -3.29 5.12 -6.31
C GLN A 341 -3.98 3.80 -5.99
N ALA A 342 -5.19 3.56 -6.50
CA ALA A 342 -5.87 2.29 -6.33
C ALA A 342 -5.05 1.14 -6.92
N ARG A 343 -4.89 0.08 -6.13
CA ARG A 343 -4.15 -1.12 -6.50
C ARG A 343 -5.12 -2.27 -6.67
N TYR A 344 -4.85 -3.12 -7.64
CA TYR A 344 -5.62 -4.34 -7.86
C TYR A 344 -4.69 -5.50 -8.20
N LEU A 345 -5.13 -6.69 -7.83
CA LEU A 345 -4.43 -7.91 -8.17
C LEU A 345 -4.89 -8.38 -9.55
N ALA A 346 -3.94 -8.60 -10.45
CA ALA A 346 -4.20 -9.19 -11.75
C ALA A 346 -3.57 -10.59 -11.81
N THR A 347 -4.40 -11.61 -12.02
CA THR A 347 -3.92 -12.99 -12.17
C THR A 347 -3.32 -13.16 -13.56
N SER A 348 -2.00 -13.38 -13.62
CA SER A 348 -1.26 -13.66 -14.86
C SER A 348 -1.37 -15.13 -15.27
N VAL A 349 -1.26 -16.04 -14.28
CA VAL A 349 -1.40 -17.48 -14.49
C VAL A 349 -2.41 -18.01 -13.47
N ALA A 350 -3.57 -18.44 -13.98
CA ALA A 350 -4.61 -19.03 -13.13
C ALA A 350 -4.20 -20.45 -12.66
N PRO A 351 -4.62 -20.87 -11.45
CA PRO A 351 -4.39 -22.24 -10.96
C PRO A 351 -5.09 -23.25 -11.86
N VAL A 352 -4.34 -24.21 -12.39
CA VAL A 352 -4.85 -25.29 -13.23
C VAL A 352 -4.72 -26.60 -12.49
N ARG A 353 -5.72 -27.49 -12.61
CA ARG A 353 -5.73 -28.80 -12.00
C ARG A 353 -4.60 -29.66 -12.57
N PRO A 354 -3.64 -30.16 -11.74
CA PRO A 354 -2.61 -31.05 -12.20
C PRO A 354 -3.16 -32.45 -12.49
N GLU A 355 -2.73 -33.06 -13.58
CA GLU A 355 -3.11 -34.44 -13.95
C GLU A 355 -2.18 -35.47 -13.28
N ASP A 356 -0.87 -35.16 -13.26
CA ASP A 356 0.14 -36.04 -12.72
C ASP A 356 0.71 -35.56 -11.37
N PRO A 357 1.09 -36.49 -10.45
CA PRO A 357 1.72 -36.12 -9.20
C PRO A 357 3.12 -35.56 -9.42
N SER A 358 3.38 -34.37 -8.86
CA SER A 358 4.65 -33.66 -8.97
C SER A 358 5.70 -34.14 -7.97
N TYR A 359 5.27 -34.70 -6.85
CA TYR A 359 6.13 -35.16 -5.76
C TYR A 359 5.66 -36.53 -5.21
N PRO A 360 6.58 -37.36 -4.63
CA PRO A 360 8.03 -37.17 -4.67
C PRO A 360 8.60 -37.40 -6.09
N ARG A 361 9.72 -36.77 -6.43
CA ARG A 361 10.46 -37.06 -7.65
C ARG A 361 11.25 -38.37 -7.47
N LYS A 362 10.60 -39.49 -7.78
CA LYS A 362 11.04 -40.81 -7.43
C LYS A 362 12.47 -41.11 -7.84
N PHE A 363 12.82 -40.84 -9.11
CA PHE A 363 14.17 -41.09 -9.65
C PHE A 363 15.22 -40.17 -9.04
N GLU A 364 14.93 -38.82 -8.98
CA GLU A 364 15.87 -37.83 -8.45
C GLU A 364 16.18 -38.10 -6.96
N ASN A 365 15.14 -38.39 -6.15
CA ASN A 365 15.31 -38.65 -4.73
C ASN A 365 16.06 -39.97 -4.46
N THR A 366 15.86 -41.02 -5.28
CA THR A 366 16.60 -42.26 -5.17
C THR A 366 18.07 -42.05 -5.54
N LEU A 367 18.36 -41.29 -6.62
CA LEU A 367 19.72 -40.97 -7.00
C LEU A 367 20.43 -40.11 -5.94
N LEU A 368 19.70 -39.11 -5.38
CA LEU A 368 20.24 -38.29 -4.30
C LEU A 368 20.56 -39.15 -3.05
N SER A 369 19.70 -40.10 -2.69
CA SER A 369 19.96 -41.04 -1.59
C SER A 369 21.22 -41.85 -1.85
N PHE A 370 21.41 -42.35 -3.08
CA PHE A 370 22.63 -43.07 -3.46
C PHE A 370 23.88 -42.19 -3.30
N LEU A 371 23.85 -40.94 -3.73
CA LEU A 371 24.97 -40.01 -3.59
C LEU A 371 25.28 -39.70 -2.12
N ILE A 372 24.26 -39.48 -1.30
CA ILE A 372 24.42 -39.22 0.14
C ILE A 372 25.06 -40.42 0.84
N PHE A 373 24.48 -41.63 0.70
CA PHE A 373 25.02 -42.82 1.33
C PHE A 373 26.40 -43.22 0.78
N GLY A 374 26.66 -42.99 -0.52
CA GLY A 374 27.97 -43.14 -1.14
C GLY A 374 29.00 -42.18 -0.55
N GLY A 375 28.66 -40.92 -0.38
CA GLY A 375 29.51 -39.91 0.24
C GLY A 375 29.85 -40.25 1.71
N VAL A 376 28.86 -40.64 2.50
CA VAL A 376 29.05 -41.06 3.89
C VAL A 376 29.98 -42.28 3.97
N TYR A 377 29.77 -43.29 3.09
CA TYR A 377 30.62 -44.46 3.02
C TYR A 377 32.07 -44.12 2.66
N LEU A 378 32.30 -43.21 1.70
CA LEU A 378 33.65 -42.77 1.32
C LEU A 378 34.36 -42.10 2.48
N ILE A 379 33.71 -41.19 3.20
CA ILE A 379 34.27 -40.52 4.36
C ILE A 379 34.63 -41.53 5.45
N MET A 380 33.70 -42.46 5.80
CA MET A 380 33.93 -43.48 6.80
C MET A 380 35.07 -44.44 6.38
N SER A 381 35.12 -44.83 5.11
CA SER A 381 36.17 -45.73 4.57
C SER A 381 37.54 -45.06 4.60
N LEU A 382 37.62 -43.77 4.26
CA LEU A 382 38.86 -42.99 4.30
C LEU A 382 39.37 -42.86 5.76
N THR A 383 38.46 -42.48 6.66
CA THR A 383 38.80 -42.37 8.10
C THR A 383 39.29 -43.67 8.67
N ALA A 384 38.63 -44.79 8.38
CA ALA A 384 39.05 -46.14 8.80
C ALA A 384 40.40 -46.54 8.20
N SER A 385 40.69 -46.11 6.95
CA SER A 385 42.00 -46.36 6.30
C SER A 385 43.13 -45.63 7.02
N ILE A 386 42.92 -44.33 7.31
CA ILE A 386 43.90 -43.49 8.01
C ILE A 386 44.20 -44.02 9.42
N LEU A 387 43.14 -44.40 10.18
CA LEU A 387 43.29 -44.96 11.51
C LEU A 387 44.04 -46.27 11.51
N ARG A 388 43.91 -47.10 10.46
CA ARG A 388 44.68 -48.35 10.28
C ARG A 388 46.13 -48.14 9.94
N GLU A 389 46.48 -47.02 9.34
CA GLU A 389 47.85 -46.69 8.96
C GLU A 389 48.64 -46.09 10.13
N GLN A 390 47.92 -45.55 11.13
CA GLN A 390 48.51 -44.98 12.34
C GLN A 390 48.69 -45.96 13.50
N VAL A 391 48.12 -47.16 13.40
CA VAL A 391 48.25 -48.29 14.36
C VAL A 391 49.10 -49.41 13.70
#